data_b0edb72edcb9bddf618c30e140b79333
#
_entry.id   b0edb72edcb9bddf618c30e140b79333
#
_cell.length_a   1.000
_cell.length_b   1.000
_cell.length_c   1.000
_cell.angle_alpha   90.00
_cell.angle_beta   90.00
_cell.angle_gamma   90.00
#
_symmetry.space_group_name_H-M   'P 1'
#
loop_
_entity.id
_entity.type
_entity.pdbx_description
1 polymer ?
#
loop_
_entity_poly.entity_id
_entity_poly.type
_entity_poly.pdbx_seq_one_letter_code
_entity_poly.pdbx_strand_id
1 'polypeptide(L)'
;MKALVFDAYGTLFDVFSVTSLCEELFPGRGKELSQIWRRKQLEYSWLRSLMGQYRDFWNLTGDALVYSTNSLKLNLTGDKRAQLMESYLHLAAFPDVKPGLENLKQIGLRLAILSNGEPKMLAAAVRSAGIGHLVDEVFSIDSIKIFKPNPRVYDRLPADLKIDKAEIGFVSSNNWDVNGAGSAGFYAFWLRRSGEIPEELGYPAARSISALTELPTAL
;
A
#
# COMPACT_ATOMS: atom_id res chain seq x y z
N MET A 1 13.18 -15.04 -11.05
CA MET A 1 13.26 -13.78 -10.28
C MET A 1 14.18 -13.94 -9.09
N LYS A 2 14.87 -12.87 -8.67
CA LYS A 2 15.73 -12.83 -7.47
C LYS A 2 15.09 -12.07 -6.32
N ALA A 3 14.21 -11.11 -6.65
CA ALA A 3 13.50 -10.31 -5.65
C ALA A 3 12.03 -10.11 -6.00
N LEU A 4 11.21 -9.97 -4.95
CA LEU A 4 9.85 -9.47 -5.04
C LEU A 4 9.71 -8.20 -4.21
N VAL A 5 9.11 -7.17 -4.79
CA VAL A 5 8.82 -5.90 -4.14
C VAL A 5 7.31 -5.75 -3.98
N PHE A 6 6.86 -5.57 -2.76
CA PHE A 6 5.45 -5.48 -2.42
C PHE A 6 5.02 -4.04 -2.17
N ASP A 7 3.87 -3.66 -2.67
CA ASP A 7 3.14 -2.54 -2.09
C ASP A 7 2.70 -2.89 -0.65
N ALA A 8 2.43 -1.87 0.17
CA ALA A 8 2.06 -2.07 1.57
C ALA A 8 0.54 -1.97 1.81
N TYR A 9 -0.01 -0.76 1.64
CA TYR A 9 -1.39 -0.41 2.03
C TYR A 9 -2.43 -0.92 1.03
N GLY A 10 -3.25 -1.88 1.46
CA GLY A 10 -4.21 -2.61 0.64
C GLY A 10 -3.64 -3.91 0.07
N THR A 11 -2.31 -4.11 0.10
CA THR A 11 -1.61 -5.29 -0.41
C THR A 11 -1.19 -6.23 0.74
N LEU A 12 -0.34 -5.76 1.64
CA LEU A 12 0.06 -6.48 2.85
C LEU A 12 -0.83 -6.14 4.04
N PHE A 13 -1.23 -4.88 4.17
CA PHE A 13 -2.03 -4.36 5.29
C PHE A 13 -3.41 -3.94 4.81
N ASP A 14 -4.45 -4.43 5.52
CA ASP A 14 -5.84 -4.12 5.23
C ASP A 14 -6.19 -2.69 5.69
N VAL A 15 -6.30 -1.79 4.73
CA VAL A 15 -6.67 -0.39 4.98
C VAL A 15 -8.11 -0.21 5.46
N PHE A 16 -8.96 -1.23 5.30
CA PHE A 16 -10.33 -1.22 5.78
C PHE A 16 -10.49 -1.87 7.16
N SER A 17 -9.42 -2.37 7.78
CA SER A 17 -9.44 -2.82 9.18
C SER A 17 -9.83 -1.70 10.16
N VAL A 18 -9.67 -0.42 9.76
CA VAL A 18 -10.15 0.75 10.52
C VAL A 18 -11.67 0.94 10.50
N THR A 19 -12.40 0.22 9.64
CA THR A 19 -13.86 0.42 9.44
C THR A 19 -14.64 0.18 10.74
N SER A 20 -14.24 -0.79 11.53
CA SER A 20 -14.90 -1.08 12.82
C SER A 20 -14.78 0.09 13.80
N LEU A 21 -13.61 0.70 13.89
CA LEU A 21 -13.41 1.90 14.72
C LEU A 21 -14.18 3.11 14.16
N CYS A 22 -14.22 3.25 12.83
CA CYS A 22 -15.05 4.28 12.20
C CYS A 22 -16.54 4.11 12.56
N GLU A 23 -17.03 2.87 12.59
CA GLU A 23 -18.43 2.56 12.95
C GLU A 23 -18.71 2.82 14.42
N GLU A 24 -17.78 2.48 15.31
CA GLU A 24 -17.88 2.76 16.75
C GLU A 24 -17.98 4.27 17.03
N LEU A 25 -17.10 5.06 16.38
CA LEU A 25 -17.02 6.50 16.59
C LEU A 25 -18.14 7.29 15.86
N PHE A 26 -18.66 6.72 14.78
CA PHE A 26 -19.69 7.32 13.93
C PHE A 26 -20.72 6.28 13.48
N PRO A 27 -21.63 5.85 14.39
CA PRO A 27 -22.58 4.78 14.11
C PRO A 27 -23.42 4.98 12.85
N GLY A 28 -23.51 3.94 12.02
CA GLY A 28 -24.22 3.94 10.75
C GLY A 28 -23.46 4.63 9.60
N ARG A 29 -22.26 5.16 9.84
CA ARG A 29 -21.46 5.88 8.82
C ARG A 29 -20.03 5.36 8.65
N GLY A 30 -19.63 4.35 9.44
CA GLY A 30 -18.26 3.87 9.49
C GLY A 30 -17.74 3.36 8.15
N LYS A 31 -18.54 2.54 7.45
CA LYS A 31 -18.18 2.01 6.13
C LYS A 31 -18.02 3.13 5.10
N GLU A 32 -18.95 4.05 5.03
CA GLU A 32 -18.90 5.18 4.09
C GLU A 32 -17.70 6.09 4.39
N LEU A 33 -17.45 6.38 5.67
CA LEU A 33 -16.32 7.17 6.11
C LEU A 33 -14.99 6.53 5.69
N SER A 34 -14.78 5.25 5.99
CA SER A 34 -13.53 4.55 5.65
C SER A 34 -13.27 4.51 4.14
N GLN A 35 -14.30 4.34 3.32
CA GLN A 35 -14.20 4.34 1.87
C GLN A 35 -13.83 5.72 1.31
N ILE A 36 -14.49 6.79 1.77
CA ILE A 36 -14.18 8.17 1.34
C ILE A 36 -12.77 8.52 1.81
N TRP A 37 -12.40 8.17 3.05
CA TRP A 37 -11.08 8.44 3.62
C TRP A 37 -9.97 7.81 2.78
N ARG A 38 -10.08 6.51 2.45
CA ARG A 38 -9.10 5.83 1.59
C ARG A 38 -9.03 6.46 0.20
N ARG A 39 -10.16 6.74 -0.42
CA ARG A 39 -10.20 7.36 -1.75
C ARG A 39 -9.52 8.74 -1.75
N LYS A 40 -9.81 9.59 -0.76
CA LYS A 40 -9.21 10.93 -0.65
C LYS A 40 -7.73 10.88 -0.29
N GLN A 41 -7.31 9.92 0.49
CA GLN A 41 -5.89 9.69 0.77
C GLN A 41 -5.09 9.43 -0.52
N LEU A 42 -5.59 8.57 -1.41
CA LEU A 42 -4.97 8.31 -2.70
C LEU A 42 -5.04 9.53 -3.63
N GLU A 43 -6.23 10.12 -3.78
CA GLU A 43 -6.43 11.30 -4.62
C GLU A 43 -5.49 12.45 -4.22
N TYR A 44 -5.35 12.73 -2.94
CA TYR A 44 -4.46 13.77 -2.44
C TYR A 44 -2.97 13.45 -2.70
N SER A 45 -2.57 12.19 -2.63
CA SER A 45 -1.20 11.80 -2.97
C SER A 45 -0.88 12.09 -4.44
N TRP A 46 -1.82 11.80 -5.34
CA TRP A 46 -1.67 12.08 -6.78
C TRP A 46 -1.69 13.59 -7.07
N LEU A 47 -2.65 14.32 -6.52
CA LEU A 47 -2.76 15.76 -6.74
C LEU A 47 -1.52 16.50 -6.21
N ARG A 48 -1.01 16.14 -5.05
CA ARG A 48 0.21 16.75 -4.50
C ARG A 48 1.44 16.44 -5.33
N SER A 49 1.54 15.23 -5.89
CA SER A 49 2.61 14.90 -6.84
C SER A 49 2.52 15.73 -8.12
N LEU A 50 1.32 15.89 -8.69
CA LEU A 50 1.09 16.71 -9.89
C LEU A 50 1.36 18.20 -9.65
N MET A 51 1.02 18.73 -8.48
CA MET A 51 1.27 20.12 -8.10
C MET A 51 2.74 20.37 -7.70
N GLY A 52 3.58 19.33 -7.53
CA GLY A 52 4.92 19.46 -6.97
C GLY A 52 4.93 19.94 -5.52
N GLN A 53 3.85 19.70 -4.77
CA GLN A 53 3.65 20.15 -3.39
C GLN A 53 3.60 18.95 -2.45
N TYR A 54 4.75 18.29 -2.28
CA TYR A 54 4.86 17.13 -1.41
C TYR A 54 4.46 17.44 0.04
N ARG A 55 3.73 16.54 0.62
CA ARG A 55 3.45 16.46 2.06
C ARG A 55 3.50 14.99 2.44
N ASP A 56 4.07 14.64 3.59
CA ASP A 56 4.20 13.24 3.99
C ASP A 56 2.84 12.53 4.11
N PHE A 57 2.88 11.21 4.00
CA PHE A 57 1.68 10.41 3.89
C PHE A 57 0.84 10.40 5.19
N TRP A 58 1.48 10.59 6.35
CA TRP A 58 0.76 10.72 7.62
C TRP A 58 -0.11 11.97 7.66
N ASN A 59 0.49 13.12 7.36
CA ASN A 59 -0.25 14.36 7.30
C ASN A 59 -1.35 14.32 6.23
N LEU A 60 -1.05 13.77 5.06
CA LEU A 60 -2.02 13.59 3.98
C LEU A 60 -3.17 12.67 4.39
N THR A 61 -2.90 11.61 5.15
CA THR A 61 -3.92 10.73 5.72
C THR A 61 -4.84 11.50 6.65
N GLY A 62 -4.28 12.37 7.50
CA GLY A 62 -5.05 13.25 8.38
C GLY A 62 -5.89 14.28 7.62
N ASP A 63 -5.36 14.89 6.56
CA ASP A 63 -6.10 15.83 5.69
C ASP A 63 -7.30 15.14 5.02
N ALA A 64 -7.09 13.91 4.53
CA ALA A 64 -8.13 13.09 3.92
C ALA A 64 -9.24 12.72 4.93
N LEU A 65 -8.87 12.43 6.19
CA LEU A 65 -9.84 12.17 7.27
C LEU A 65 -10.71 13.41 7.53
N VAL A 66 -10.10 14.59 7.66
CA VAL A 66 -10.83 15.86 7.85
C VAL A 66 -11.79 16.11 6.70
N TYR A 67 -11.35 15.95 5.45
CA TYR A 67 -12.24 16.07 4.30
C TYR A 67 -13.42 15.10 4.40
N SER A 68 -13.14 13.83 4.70
CA SER A 68 -14.16 12.77 4.70
C SER A 68 -15.22 13.01 5.75
N THR A 69 -14.82 13.38 6.96
CA THR A 69 -15.76 13.70 8.05
C THR A 69 -16.59 14.95 7.73
N ASN A 70 -15.97 15.99 7.16
CA ASN A 70 -16.69 17.19 6.75
C ASN A 70 -17.70 16.90 5.62
N SER A 71 -17.35 16.09 4.63
CA SER A 71 -18.24 15.71 3.53
C SER A 71 -19.49 14.95 4.02
N LEU A 72 -19.34 14.20 5.10
CA LEU A 72 -20.41 13.46 5.76
C LEU A 72 -21.10 14.24 6.89
N LYS A 73 -20.68 15.49 7.13
CA LYS A 73 -21.19 16.34 8.22
C LYS A 73 -21.03 15.69 9.61
N LEU A 74 -19.94 14.95 9.81
CA LEU A 74 -19.62 14.29 11.07
C LEU A 74 -18.77 15.21 11.96
N ASN A 75 -19.02 15.16 13.28
CA ASN A 75 -18.24 15.93 14.25
C ASN A 75 -16.91 15.20 14.59
N LEU A 76 -15.83 15.58 13.94
CA LEU A 76 -14.49 15.07 14.20
C LEU A 76 -13.84 15.86 15.35
N THR A 77 -13.97 15.38 16.58
CA THR A 77 -13.25 15.93 17.73
C THR A 77 -11.74 15.58 17.67
N GLY A 78 -10.93 16.29 18.44
CA GLY A 78 -9.49 16.00 18.56
C GLY A 78 -9.20 14.56 18.96
N ASP A 79 -9.98 14.02 19.93
CA ASP A 79 -9.84 12.65 20.43
C ASP A 79 -10.20 11.60 19.35
N LYS A 80 -11.33 11.79 18.66
CA LYS A 80 -11.72 10.91 17.55
C LYS A 80 -10.68 10.91 16.44
N ARG A 81 -10.14 12.09 16.09
CA ARG A 81 -9.07 12.22 15.11
C ARG A 81 -7.82 11.46 15.54
N ALA A 82 -7.41 11.62 16.80
CA ALA A 82 -6.24 10.92 17.33
C ALA A 82 -6.41 9.39 17.28
N GLN A 83 -7.55 8.86 17.73
CA GLN A 83 -7.86 7.42 17.70
C GLN A 83 -7.83 6.86 16.27
N LEU A 84 -8.48 7.52 15.31
CA LEU A 84 -8.51 7.08 13.92
C LEU A 84 -7.14 7.15 13.25
N MET A 85 -6.36 8.19 13.52
CA MET A 85 -5.00 8.27 12.99
C MET A 85 -4.11 7.19 13.61
N GLU A 86 -4.19 6.96 14.92
CA GLU A 86 -3.42 5.91 15.59
C GLU A 86 -3.73 4.51 15.02
N SER A 87 -5.00 4.23 14.68
CA SER A 87 -5.38 2.95 14.09
C SER A 87 -4.66 2.66 12.77
N TYR A 88 -4.26 3.67 12.02
CA TYR A 88 -3.46 3.52 10.79
C TYR A 88 -2.02 3.02 11.04
N LEU A 89 -1.51 3.13 12.25
CA LEU A 89 -0.21 2.56 12.64
C LEU A 89 -0.31 1.06 12.98
N HIS A 90 -1.54 0.57 13.18
CA HIS A 90 -1.83 -0.79 13.66
C HIS A 90 -2.77 -1.56 12.72
N LEU A 91 -2.69 -1.28 11.42
CA LEU A 91 -3.49 -2.00 10.42
C LEU A 91 -3.24 -3.51 10.51
N ALA A 92 -4.30 -4.29 10.40
CA ALA A 92 -4.18 -5.74 10.31
C ALA A 92 -3.49 -6.15 8.99
N ALA A 93 -2.57 -7.11 9.05
CA ALA A 93 -2.12 -7.78 7.85
C ALA A 93 -3.22 -8.73 7.33
N PHE A 94 -3.31 -8.91 6.02
CA PHE A 94 -4.18 -9.95 5.48
C PHE A 94 -3.69 -11.34 5.91
N PRO A 95 -4.59 -12.33 6.09
CA PRO A 95 -4.23 -13.65 6.66
C PRO A 95 -3.19 -14.44 5.84
N ASP A 96 -3.14 -14.22 4.53
CA ASP A 96 -2.23 -14.89 3.60
C ASP A 96 -0.82 -14.25 3.54
N VAL A 97 -0.61 -13.11 4.18
CA VAL A 97 0.64 -12.34 4.09
C VAL A 97 1.78 -13.11 4.74
N LYS A 98 1.66 -13.46 6.01
CA LYS A 98 2.76 -14.13 6.71
C LYS A 98 3.12 -15.46 6.06
N PRO A 99 2.18 -16.42 5.83
CA PRO A 99 2.53 -17.68 5.16
C PRO A 99 3.04 -17.47 3.73
N GLY A 100 2.51 -16.51 2.98
CA GLY A 100 3.00 -16.19 1.64
C GLY A 100 4.46 -15.71 1.64
N LEU A 101 4.81 -14.79 2.53
CA LEU A 101 6.19 -14.31 2.66
C LEU A 101 7.14 -15.42 3.16
N GLU A 102 6.72 -16.26 4.10
CA GLU A 102 7.49 -17.42 4.57
C GLU A 102 7.82 -18.38 3.42
N ASN A 103 6.82 -18.72 2.58
CA ASN A 103 7.01 -19.59 1.41
C ASN A 103 8.03 -18.99 0.42
N LEU A 104 7.96 -17.68 0.18
CA LEU A 104 8.88 -16.97 -0.72
C LEU A 104 10.31 -16.92 -0.17
N LYS A 105 10.46 -16.75 1.15
CA LYS A 105 11.78 -16.83 1.81
C LYS A 105 12.38 -18.22 1.72
N GLN A 106 11.58 -19.29 1.84
CA GLN A 106 12.05 -20.67 1.73
C GLN A 106 12.64 -21.00 0.34
N ILE A 107 12.14 -20.36 -0.72
CA ILE A 107 12.71 -20.52 -2.08
C ILE A 107 13.82 -19.52 -2.39
N GLY A 108 14.32 -18.79 -1.36
CA GLY A 108 15.52 -17.95 -1.45
C GLY A 108 15.32 -16.57 -2.07
N LEU A 109 14.09 -16.06 -2.17
CA LEU A 109 13.84 -14.74 -2.72
C LEU A 109 14.15 -13.64 -1.69
N ARG A 110 14.67 -12.53 -2.20
CA ARG A 110 14.78 -11.28 -1.47
C ARG A 110 13.43 -10.56 -1.49
N LEU A 111 12.93 -10.15 -0.33
CA LEU A 111 11.61 -9.55 -0.19
C LEU A 111 11.72 -8.12 0.31
N ALA A 112 11.15 -7.18 -0.45
CA ALA A 112 11.17 -5.77 -0.10
C ALA A 112 9.76 -5.16 -0.14
N ILE A 113 9.58 -4.05 0.58
CA ILE A 113 8.37 -3.22 0.51
C ILE A 113 8.73 -1.91 -0.19
N LEU A 114 7.90 -1.45 -1.12
CA LEU A 114 7.92 -0.10 -1.69
C LEU A 114 6.57 0.57 -1.45
N SER A 115 6.53 1.66 -0.68
CA SER A 115 5.26 2.23 -0.23
C SER A 115 5.23 3.75 -0.27
N ASN A 116 4.01 4.29 -0.43
CA ASN A 116 3.71 5.71 -0.25
C ASN A 116 3.78 6.15 1.23
N GLY A 117 3.74 5.20 2.18
CA GLY A 117 3.83 5.48 3.61
C GLY A 117 5.17 6.07 4.02
N GLU A 118 5.15 6.92 5.05
CA GLU A 118 6.39 7.41 5.65
C GLU A 118 7.09 6.31 6.47
N PRO A 119 8.40 6.46 6.76
CA PRO A 119 9.17 5.42 7.45
C PRO A 119 8.60 4.97 8.79
N LYS A 120 8.06 5.90 9.60
CA LYS A 120 7.47 5.58 10.91
C LYS A 120 6.20 4.76 10.79
N MET A 121 5.33 5.11 9.84
CA MET A 121 4.10 4.35 9.56
C MET A 121 4.43 2.92 9.13
N LEU A 122 5.37 2.75 8.18
CA LEU A 122 5.78 1.45 7.67
C LEU A 122 6.43 0.59 8.77
N ALA A 123 7.33 1.18 9.57
CA ALA A 123 7.95 0.48 10.70
C ALA A 123 6.91 0.02 11.74
N ALA A 124 5.87 0.83 12.01
CA ALA A 124 4.80 0.47 12.92
C ALA A 124 3.95 -0.68 12.35
N ALA A 125 3.52 -0.59 11.08
CA ALA A 125 2.73 -1.62 10.43
C ALA A 125 3.47 -2.96 10.32
N VAL A 126 4.75 -2.97 9.93
CA VAL A 126 5.58 -4.17 9.83
C VAL A 126 5.76 -4.84 11.21
N ARG A 127 5.97 -4.04 12.27
CA ARG A 127 6.04 -4.57 13.65
C ARG A 127 4.71 -5.14 14.10
N SER A 128 3.61 -4.41 13.90
CA SER A 128 2.25 -4.84 14.30
C SER A 128 1.87 -6.15 13.63
N ALA A 129 2.23 -6.33 12.35
CA ALA A 129 1.99 -7.55 11.60
C ALA A 129 2.94 -8.71 11.95
N GLY A 130 4.01 -8.46 12.69
CA GLY A 130 5.01 -9.48 13.06
C GLY A 130 5.78 -10.06 11.87
N ILE A 131 5.93 -9.31 10.76
CA ILE A 131 6.60 -9.77 9.53
C ILE A 131 8.00 -9.19 9.33
N GLY A 132 8.53 -8.45 10.30
CA GLY A 132 9.80 -7.76 10.15
C GLY A 132 11.01 -8.67 9.86
N HIS A 133 10.96 -9.92 10.31
CA HIS A 133 12.00 -10.93 10.04
C HIS A 133 11.90 -11.56 8.63
N LEU A 134 10.81 -11.33 7.90
CA LEU A 134 10.55 -11.84 6.56
C LEU A 134 10.87 -10.80 5.47
N VAL A 135 10.95 -9.52 5.82
CA VAL A 135 11.19 -8.41 4.90
C VAL A 135 12.64 -7.95 5.01
N ASP A 136 13.37 -8.03 3.91
CA ASP A 136 14.78 -7.65 3.87
C ASP A 136 14.96 -6.12 3.83
N GLU A 137 14.11 -5.40 3.08
CA GLU A 137 14.15 -3.93 2.96
C GLU A 137 12.76 -3.30 2.95
N VAL A 138 12.70 -2.06 3.43
CA VAL A 138 11.50 -1.22 3.36
C VAL A 138 11.85 0.13 2.75
N PHE A 139 11.33 0.38 1.55
CA PHE A 139 11.52 1.62 0.81
C PHE A 139 10.29 2.51 0.94
N SER A 140 10.49 3.70 1.49
CA SER A 140 9.50 4.78 1.51
C SER A 140 9.77 5.76 0.39
N ILE A 141 8.72 6.27 -0.24
CA ILE A 141 8.84 7.37 -1.21
C ILE A 141 9.19 8.69 -0.53
N ASP A 142 9.17 8.75 0.79
CA ASP A 142 9.49 9.97 1.55
C ASP A 142 10.88 10.51 1.20
N SER A 143 11.82 9.65 0.83
CA SER A 143 13.16 10.02 0.39
C SER A 143 13.20 10.76 -0.97
N ILE A 144 12.23 10.54 -1.84
CA ILE A 144 12.17 11.14 -3.19
C ILE A 144 11.04 12.17 -3.36
N LYS A 145 10.19 12.31 -2.33
CA LYS A 145 9.15 13.33 -2.23
C LYS A 145 8.16 13.35 -3.41
N ILE A 146 7.87 12.17 -3.98
CA ILE A 146 6.87 12.00 -5.02
C ILE A 146 6.16 10.65 -4.81
N PHE A 147 4.84 10.60 -5.01
CA PHE A 147 4.03 9.41 -4.76
C PHE A 147 3.94 8.50 -5.99
N LYS A 148 3.72 7.20 -5.76
CA LYS A 148 3.24 6.30 -6.81
C LYS A 148 1.95 6.86 -7.46
N PRO A 149 1.71 6.65 -8.75
CA PRO A 149 2.44 5.79 -9.68
C PRO A 149 3.52 6.52 -10.50
N ASN A 150 4.14 7.58 -9.99
CA ASN A 150 5.21 8.26 -10.74
C ASN A 150 6.36 7.27 -11.04
N PRO A 151 6.87 7.17 -12.30
CA PRO A 151 7.91 6.22 -12.69
C PRO A 151 9.18 6.30 -11.83
N ARG A 152 9.58 7.51 -11.38
CA ARG A 152 10.76 7.71 -10.53
C ARG A 152 10.70 6.88 -9.24
N VAL A 153 9.51 6.51 -8.79
CA VAL A 153 9.34 5.68 -7.58
C VAL A 153 9.83 4.26 -7.83
N TYR A 154 9.53 3.71 -9.00
CA TYR A 154 9.89 2.33 -9.35
C TYR A 154 11.31 2.24 -9.90
N ASP A 155 11.76 3.22 -10.69
CA ASP A 155 13.06 3.22 -11.36
C ASP A 155 14.27 3.18 -10.41
N ARG A 156 14.07 3.50 -9.14
CA ARG A 156 15.11 3.38 -8.11
C ARG A 156 15.41 1.92 -7.68
N LEU A 157 14.43 1.03 -7.80
CA LEU A 157 14.51 -0.34 -7.25
C LEU A 157 15.74 -1.14 -7.71
N PRO A 158 16.15 -1.14 -8.99
CA PRO A 158 17.33 -1.87 -9.41
C PRO A 158 18.61 -1.41 -8.70
N ALA A 159 18.78 -0.11 -8.52
CA ALA A 159 19.94 0.46 -7.82
C ALA A 159 19.89 0.19 -6.31
N ASP A 160 18.73 0.37 -5.68
CA ASP A 160 18.53 0.16 -4.25
C ASP A 160 18.75 -1.32 -3.87
N LEU A 161 18.23 -2.25 -4.68
CA LEU A 161 18.36 -3.69 -4.47
C LEU A 161 19.67 -4.27 -5.01
N LYS A 162 20.37 -3.56 -5.91
CA LYS A 162 21.52 -4.08 -6.67
C LYS A 162 21.17 -5.37 -7.44
N ILE A 163 20.01 -5.39 -8.06
CA ILE A 163 19.45 -6.49 -8.85
C ILE A 163 18.95 -5.92 -10.17
N ASP A 164 19.20 -6.62 -11.27
CA ASP A 164 18.69 -6.20 -12.57
C ASP A 164 17.16 -6.13 -12.59
N LYS A 165 16.61 -5.12 -13.24
CA LYS A 165 15.15 -4.88 -13.33
C LYS A 165 14.38 -6.12 -13.76
N ALA A 166 14.90 -6.87 -14.74
CA ALA A 166 14.28 -8.08 -15.25
C ALA A 166 14.17 -9.24 -14.22
N GLU A 167 14.93 -9.15 -13.13
CA GLU A 167 14.93 -10.14 -12.05
C GLU A 167 14.13 -9.70 -10.81
N ILE A 168 13.45 -8.54 -10.91
CA ILE A 168 12.59 -7.97 -9.85
C ILE A 168 11.13 -8.09 -10.28
N GLY A 169 10.32 -8.77 -9.48
CA GLY A 169 8.86 -8.76 -9.61
C GLY A 169 8.24 -7.72 -8.68
N PHE A 170 7.18 -7.06 -9.14
CA PHE A 170 6.40 -6.12 -8.34
C PHE A 170 5.02 -6.69 -8.03
N VAL A 171 4.57 -6.60 -6.77
CA VAL A 171 3.30 -7.18 -6.32
C VAL A 171 2.44 -6.12 -5.67
N SER A 172 1.25 -5.89 -6.19
CA SER A 172 0.28 -4.98 -5.58
C SER A 172 -1.15 -5.48 -5.76
N SER A 173 -2.04 -5.22 -4.80
CA SER A 173 -3.48 -5.38 -4.99
C SER A 173 -4.14 -4.12 -5.55
N ASN A 174 -3.47 -2.98 -5.48
CA ASN A 174 -3.92 -1.76 -6.12
C ASN A 174 -3.61 -1.82 -7.62
N ASN A 175 -4.62 -2.02 -8.48
CA ASN A 175 -4.39 -2.22 -9.91
C ASN A 175 -3.74 -1.00 -10.59
N TRP A 176 -4.01 0.23 -10.13
CA TRP A 176 -3.31 1.43 -10.59
C TRP A 176 -1.79 1.39 -10.31
N ASP A 177 -1.36 0.78 -9.20
CA ASP A 177 0.04 0.62 -8.83
C ASP A 177 0.73 -0.48 -9.66
N VAL A 178 -0.01 -1.56 -9.97
CA VAL A 178 0.39 -2.60 -10.93
C VAL A 178 0.67 -1.99 -12.30
N ASN A 179 -0.25 -1.16 -12.81
CA ASN A 179 -0.07 -0.43 -14.06
C ASN A 179 1.13 0.53 -13.99
N GLY A 180 1.31 1.21 -12.86
CA GLY A 180 2.47 2.08 -12.63
C GLY A 180 3.81 1.33 -12.72
N ALA A 181 3.91 0.18 -12.06
CA ALA A 181 5.09 -0.67 -12.13
C ALA A 181 5.30 -1.27 -13.53
N GLY A 182 4.22 -1.70 -14.19
CA GLY A 182 4.25 -2.18 -15.58
C GLY A 182 4.74 -1.10 -16.55
N SER A 183 4.29 0.14 -16.41
CA SER A 183 4.74 1.26 -17.23
C SER A 183 6.22 1.58 -17.03
N ALA A 184 6.77 1.29 -15.85
CA ALA A 184 8.18 1.38 -15.54
C ALA A 184 9.00 0.14 -15.98
N GLY A 185 8.35 -0.83 -16.63
CA GLY A 185 8.99 -2.02 -17.22
C GLY A 185 9.25 -3.17 -16.23
N PHE A 186 8.53 -3.22 -15.11
CA PHE A 186 8.61 -4.34 -14.16
C PHE A 186 7.64 -5.46 -14.52
N TYR A 187 7.98 -6.69 -14.17
CA TYR A 187 7.06 -7.81 -14.19
C TYR A 187 6.11 -7.65 -13.00
N ALA A 188 4.88 -7.23 -13.26
CA ALA A 188 3.93 -6.87 -12.24
C ALA A 188 2.87 -7.97 -12.02
N PHE A 189 2.71 -8.37 -10.77
CA PHE A 189 1.66 -9.29 -10.29
C PHE A 189 0.52 -8.48 -9.68
N TRP A 190 -0.69 -8.79 -10.10
CA TRP A 190 -1.88 -8.25 -9.46
C TRP A 190 -2.44 -9.22 -8.44
N LEU A 191 -2.35 -8.88 -7.16
CA LEU A 191 -2.98 -9.61 -6.07
C LEU A 191 -4.44 -9.19 -5.95
N ARG A 192 -5.32 -9.88 -6.63
CA ARG A 192 -6.75 -9.60 -6.70
C ARG A 192 -7.47 -10.18 -5.49
N ARG A 193 -7.61 -9.40 -4.42
CA ARG A 193 -8.14 -9.84 -3.12
C ARG A 193 -9.65 -10.00 -3.09
N SER A 194 -10.35 -9.26 -3.91
CA SER A 194 -11.80 -9.31 -4.07
C SER A 194 -12.15 -9.12 -5.55
N GLY A 195 -13.40 -9.02 -5.90
CA GLY A 195 -13.87 -8.95 -7.28
C GLY A 195 -13.55 -7.63 -8.02
N GLU A 196 -12.39 -7.00 -7.74
CA GLU A 196 -12.00 -5.75 -8.38
C GLU A 196 -11.91 -5.90 -9.90
N ILE A 197 -12.30 -4.84 -10.62
CA ILE A 197 -12.17 -4.71 -12.06
C ILE A 197 -10.79 -4.13 -12.37
N PRO A 198 -10.08 -4.61 -13.40
CA PRO A 198 -8.81 -4.01 -13.80
C PRO A 198 -9.00 -2.57 -14.29
N GLU A 199 -8.00 -1.73 -14.04
CA GLU A 199 -7.94 -0.38 -14.59
C GLU A 199 -7.52 -0.42 -16.05
N GLU A 200 -8.12 0.45 -16.86
CA GLU A 200 -7.82 0.58 -18.30
C GLU A 200 -6.69 1.62 -18.53
N LEU A 201 -5.52 1.38 -17.90
CA LEU A 201 -4.36 2.27 -17.97
C LEU A 201 -3.28 1.82 -18.97
N GLY A 202 -3.52 0.73 -19.71
CA GLY A 202 -2.67 0.28 -20.81
C GLY A 202 -1.47 -0.59 -20.41
N TYR A 203 -1.26 -0.87 -19.12
CA TYR A 203 -0.18 -1.74 -18.63
C TYR A 203 -0.77 -2.85 -17.73
N PRO A 204 -1.45 -3.85 -18.31
CA PRO A 204 -2.08 -4.91 -17.54
C PRO A 204 -1.04 -5.72 -16.75
N ALA A 205 -1.49 -6.34 -15.68
CA ALA A 205 -0.66 -7.26 -14.93
C ALA A 205 -0.11 -8.39 -15.79
N ALA A 206 1.16 -8.74 -15.63
CA ALA A 206 1.75 -9.92 -16.26
C ALA A 206 1.09 -11.22 -15.75
N ARG A 207 0.71 -11.25 -14.47
CA ARG A 207 -0.06 -12.31 -13.82
C ARG A 207 -1.01 -11.77 -12.77
N SER A 208 -2.16 -12.43 -12.62
CA SER A 208 -3.10 -12.20 -11.51
C SER A 208 -3.10 -13.43 -10.59
N ILE A 209 -3.12 -13.16 -9.28
CA ILE A 209 -3.21 -14.16 -8.21
C ILE A 209 -4.27 -13.72 -7.21
N SER A 210 -4.83 -14.66 -6.45
CA SER A 210 -5.88 -14.38 -5.46
C SER A 210 -5.33 -14.33 -4.03
N ALA A 211 -4.17 -14.96 -3.79
CA ALA A 211 -3.49 -14.96 -2.51
C ALA A 211 -1.97 -14.93 -2.70
N LEU A 212 -1.24 -14.36 -1.71
CA LEU A 212 0.23 -14.33 -1.74
C LEU A 212 0.85 -15.74 -1.72
N THR A 213 0.14 -16.72 -1.17
CA THR A 213 0.58 -18.12 -1.15
C THR A 213 0.66 -18.77 -2.53
N GLU A 214 0.05 -18.17 -3.56
CA GLU A 214 0.13 -18.63 -4.96
C GLU A 214 1.41 -18.16 -5.67
N LEU A 215 2.10 -17.13 -5.14
CA LEU A 215 3.27 -16.55 -5.80
C LEU A 215 4.37 -17.56 -6.15
N PRO A 216 4.76 -18.53 -5.27
CA PRO A 216 5.81 -19.49 -5.62
C PRO A 216 5.55 -20.28 -6.90
N THR A 217 4.29 -20.53 -7.23
CA THR A 217 3.89 -21.27 -8.45
C THR A 217 3.60 -20.34 -9.64
N ALA A 218 3.50 -19.03 -9.38
CA ALA A 218 3.24 -18.02 -10.40
C ALA A 218 4.52 -17.35 -10.95
N LEU A 219 5.67 -17.62 -10.34
CA LEU A 219 6.99 -17.12 -10.75
C LEU A 219 7.51 -17.90 -11.96
#